data_a5a39fc8ec084ab8e5322bb166a9907b
#
_entry.id   a5a39fc8ec084ab8e5322bb166a9907b
#
_cell.length_a   1.000
_cell.length_b   1.000
_cell.length_c   1.000
_cell.angle_alpha   90.00
_cell.angle_beta   90.00
_cell.angle_gamma   90.00
#
_symmetry.space_group_name_H-M   'P 1'
#
loop_
_entity.id
_entity.type
_entity.pdbx_description
1 polymer ?
#
loop_
_entity_poly.entity_id
_entity_poly.type
_entity_poly.pdbx_seq_one_letter_code
_entity_poly.pdbx_strand_id
1 'polypeptide(L)'
;MAIWLIRAGSHGEYEQKFIQEGRVYVTWDELNLDLSKLQLRGELTAEMTQRYPEAKPKAVLNWVSQVWPFAHEMQRGDLVVLPMKTQPAVYIGEITGDYHAETTGPNPFFHWRAVKWIGEAIPRTHFGKDLLFSFGAFLTICRIQRNNAEQRIAAMRAHGWKAETLAAPAKAATATTADVEAADADLDELARDQIAALVSARFKGHGLTRLVEGILKAQGYTTYRSPEGADGGADILAGSGPLGFSAPRLCVEVKSEGSPIGREPVDKLLGAMTKFNADQGLFVAWGGFKGNVQKELASQFFRLRLWTQRELLEQLFEQYERLD
;
A
#
# COMPACT_ATOMS: atom_id res chain seq x y z
N MET A 1 -19.18 -14.27 8.14
CA MET A 1 -17.74 -13.98 7.85
C MET A 1 -17.65 -12.47 7.79
N ALA A 2 -17.06 -11.88 8.81
CA ALA A 2 -16.85 -10.43 8.82
C ALA A 2 -15.58 -10.06 8.06
N ILE A 3 -15.47 -8.77 7.65
CA ILE A 3 -14.26 -8.22 7.06
C ILE A 3 -13.75 -7.11 7.96
N TRP A 4 -12.46 -7.20 8.28
CA TRP A 4 -11.79 -6.26 9.16
C TRP A 4 -10.66 -5.55 8.42
N LEU A 5 -10.67 -4.23 8.45
CA LEU A 5 -9.51 -3.42 8.09
C LEU A 5 -8.51 -3.48 9.25
N ILE A 6 -7.25 -3.74 8.95
CA ILE A 6 -6.15 -3.65 9.91
C ILE A 6 -4.96 -2.98 9.22
N ARG A 7 -4.43 -1.91 9.82
CA ARG A 7 -3.24 -1.20 9.31
C ARG A 7 -2.00 -1.63 10.09
N ALA A 8 -0.89 -1.77 9.40
CA ALA A 8 0.39 -2.16 9.97
C ALA A 8 1.29 -0.94 10.22
N GLY A 9 0.87 -0.08 11.12
CA GLY A 9 1.51 1.20 11.41
C GLY A 9 0.97 2.35 10.56
N SER A 10 1.36 3.58 10.91
CA SER A 10 0.90 4.80 10.24
C SER A 10 1.50 4.99 8.84
N HIS A 11 2.73 4.48 8.63
CA HIS A 11 3.48 4.56 7.36
C HIS A 11 3.73 3.19 6.72
N GLY A 12 3.12 2.11 7.27
CA GLY A 12 3.34 0.75 6.78
C GLY A 12 4.63 0.11 7.32
N GLU A 13 5.21 0.66 8.38
CA GLU A 13 6.47 0.23 8.99
C GLU A 13 6.46 -1.23 9.45
N TYR A 14 5.27 -1.78 9.72
CA TYR A 14 5.11 -3.16 10.21
C TYR A 14 4.54 -4.13 9.17
N GLU A 15 4.29 -3.70 7.93
CA GLU A 15 3.68 -4.52 6.87
C GLU A 15 4.44 -5.83 6.64
N GLN A 16 5.75 -5.74 6.53
CA GLN A 16 6.59 -6.91 6.28
C GLN A 16 6.54 -7.90 7.45
N LYS A 17 6.49 -7.41 8.69
CA LYS A 17 6.35 -8.25 9.87
C LYS A 17 5.02 -9.01 9.86
N PHE A 18 3.91 -8.31 9.59
CA PHE A 18 2.58 -8.92 9.53
C PHE A 18 2.52 -10.03 8.47
N ILE A 19 3.09 -9.78 7.32
CA ILE A 19 3.08 -10.72 6.20
C ILE A 19 3.98 -11.93 6.48
N GLN A 20 5.23 -11.70 6.91
CA GLN A 20 6.21 -12.77 7.10
C GLN A 20 5.87 -13.68 8.27
N GLU A 21 5.31 -13.16 9.34
CA GLU A 21 4.93 -13.94 10.51
C GLU A 21 3.54 -14.59 10.39
N GLY A 22 2.75 -14.23 9.35
CA GLY A 22 1.37 -14.69 9.22
C GLY A 22 0.52 -14.24 10.41
N ARG A 23 0.68 -13.01 10.85
CA ARG A 23 0.00 -12.45 12.00
C ARG A 23 -0.46 -11.03 11.73
N VAL A 24 -1.51 -10.61 12.42
CA VAL A 24 -1.90 -9.20 12.55
C VAL A 24 -1.79 -8.79 14.01
N TYR A 25 -1.40 -7.54 14.24
CA TYR A 25 -1.12 -7.02 15.57
C TYR A 25 -1.94 -5.77 15.88
N VAL A 26 -2.24 -5.58 17.16
CA VAL A 26 -2.57 -4.27 17.72
C VAL A 26 -1.25 -3.59 18.03
N THR A 27 -0.99 -2.44 17.40
CA THR A 27 0.30 -1.73 17.52
C THR A 27 0.15 -0.44 18.33
N TRP A 28 -0.48 -0.52 19.52
CA TRP A 28 -0.53 0.54 20.51
C TRP A 28 0.66 0.41 21.45
N ASP A 29 1.49 1.45 21.49
CA ASP A 29 2.65 1.48 22.37
C ASP A 29 2.28 1.28 23.83
N GLU A 30 3.10 0.51 24.54
CA GLU A 30 2.96 0.25 25.97
C GLU A 30 1.65 -0.45 26.40
N LEU A 31 0.78 -0.86 25.48
CA LEU A 31 -0.46 -1.57 25.81
C LEU A 31 -0.16 -3.07 26.10
N ASN A 32 0.50 -3.36 27.20
CA ASN A 32 0.99 -4.70 27.55
C ASN A 32 0.10 -5.49 28.53
N LEU A 33 -1.18 -5.15 28.62
CA LEU A 33 -2.15 -5.90 29.43
C LEU A 33 -2.85 -6.98 28.58
N ASP A 34 -3.27 -8.07 29.20
CA ASP A 34 -4.05 -9.11 28.53
C ASP A 34 -5.52 -8.66 28.37
N LEU A 35 -5.89 -8.24 27.16
CA LEU A 35 -7.22 -7.71 26.86
C LEU A 35 -8.33 -8.75 27.07
N SER A 36 -8.05 -10.06 26.96
CA SER A 36 -9.05 -11.12 27.15
C SER A 36 -9.58 -11.22 28.60
N LYS A 37 -8.86 -10.64 29.56
CA LYS A 37 -9.26 -10.59 30.97
C LYS A 37 -10.29 -9.52 31.25
N LEU A 38 -10.44 -8.52 30.37
CA LEU A 38 -11.42 -7.46 30.50
C LEU A 38 -12.78 -7.95 30.03
N GLN A 39 -13.83 -7.72 30.84
CA GLN A 39 -15.17 -8.18 30.53
C GLN A 39 -16.03 -7.07 29.88
N LEU A 40 -15.71 -5.82 30.14
CA LEU A 40 -16.47 -4.67 29.70
C LEU A 40 -15.56 -3.66 28.97
N ARG A 41 -16.09 -3.01 27.94
CA ARG A 41 -15.39 -1.91 27.25
C ARG A 41 -14.97 -0.78 28.17
N GLY A 42 -15.78 -0.54 29.24
CA GLY A 42 -15.46 0.46 30.26
C GLY A 42 -14.16 0.19 31.03
N GLU A 43 -13.85 -1.08 31.27
CA GLU A 43 -12.57 -1.48 31.91
C GLU A 43 -11.39 -1.13 30.99
N LEU A 44 -11.49 -1.43 29.70
CA LEU A 44 -10.46 -1.04 28.73
C LEU A 44 -10.33 0.49 28.65
N THR A 45 -11.46 1.23 28.73
CA THR A 45 -11.42 2.69 28.74
C THR A 45 -10.67 3.22 29.96
N ALA A 46 -10.91 2.66 31.14
CA ALA A 46 -10.20 3.04 32.36
C ALA A 46 -8.70 2.77 32.28
N GLU A 47 -8.32 1.56 31.83
CA GLU A 47 -6.93 1.16 31.63
C GLU A 47 -6.20 2.08 30.63
N MET A 48 -6.81 2.36 29.47
CA MET A 48 -6.22 3.25 28.47
C MET A 48 -6.13 4.70 28.97
N THR A 49 -7.13 5.19 29.72
CA THR A 49 -7.08 6.53 30.31
C THR A 49 -5.92 6.65 31.30
N GLN A 50 -5.71 5.65 32.14
CA GLN A 50 -4.61 5.63 33.09
C GLN A 50 -3.25 5.54 32.41
N ARG A 51 -3.15 4.77 31.34
CA ARG A 51 -1.90 4.53 30.62
C ARG A 51 -1.48 5.69 29.73
N TYR A 52 -2.45 6.40 29.16
CA TYR A 52 -2.23 7.55 28.26
C TYR A 52 -2.87 8.82 28.82
N PRO A 53 -2.35 9.36 29.93
CA PRO A 53 -2.98 10.49 30.67
C PRO A 53 -3.06 11.79 29.85
N GLU A 54 -2.18 11.94 28.83
CA GLU A 54 -2.15 13.10 27.95
C GLU A 54 -3.19 13.02 26.81
N ALA A 55 -3.83 11.85 26.64
CA ALA A 55 -4.80 11.66 25.56
C ALA A 55 -6.15 12.31 25.92
N LYS A 56 -6.75 12.95 24.92
CA LYS A 56 -8.12 13.50 25.08
C LYS A 56 -9.13 12.35 25.27
N PRO A 57 -10.17 12.50 26.11
CA PRO A 57 -11.16 11.45 26.36
C PRO A 57 -11.79 10.87 25.07
N LYS A 58 -12.08 11.71 24.08
CA LYS A 58 -12.60 11.25 22.77
C LYS A 58 -11.61 10.38 22.02
N ALA A 59 -10.31 10.66 22.11
CA ALA A 59 -9.28 9.84 21.48
C ALA A 59 -9.21 8.45 22.13
N VAL A 60 -9.28 8.39 23.47
CA VAL A 60 -9.30 7.13 24.21
C VAL A 60 -10.53 6.29 23.81
N LEU A 61 -11.73 6.88 23.73
CA LEU A 61 -12.94 6.17 23.30
C LEU A 61 -12.82 5.66 21.86
N ASN A 62 -12.22 6.46 20.99
CA ASN A 62 -11.94 6.03 19.61
C ASN A 62 -10.95 4.85 19.59
N TRP A 63 -9.88 4.88 20.38
CA TRP A 63 -8.91 3.77 20.46
C TRP A 63 -9.56 2.50 21.03
N VAL A 64 -10.37 2.63 22.08
CA VAL A 64 -11.13 1.51 22.64
C VAL A 64 -12.04 0.88 21.60
N SER A 65 -12.70 1.68 20.75
CA SER A 65 -13.57 1.17 19.67
C SER A 65 -12.80 0.35 18.62
N GLN A 66 -11.50 0.54 18.50
CA GLN A 66 -10.62 -0.20 17.57
C GLN A 66 -9.97 -1.42 18.24
N VAL A 67 -9.49 -1.25 19.47
CA VAL A 67 -8.75 -2.31 20.19
C VAL A 67 -9.69 -3.39 20.73
N TRP A 68 -10.86 -3.02 21.24
CA TRP A 68 -11.84 -3.95 21.80
C TRP A 68 -12.28 -5.05 20.80
N PRO A 69 -12.69 -4.71 19.56
CA PRO A 69 -13.09 -5.72 18.58
C PRO A 69 -11.97 -6.72 18.24
N PHE A 70 -10.73 -6.28 18.26
CA PHE A 70 -9.60 -7.16 17.98
C PHE A 70 -9.50 -8.34 18.96
N ALA A 71 -9.75 -8.09 20.24
CA ALA A 71 -9.68 -9.12 21.27
C ALA A 71 -11.00 -9.93 21.37
N HIS A 72 -12.17 -9.26 21.26
CA HIS A 72 -13.46 -9.83 21.67
C HIS A 72 -14.44 -10.14 20.54
N GLU A 73 -14.31 -9.50 19.36
CA GLU A 73 -15.31 -9.61 18.30
C GLU A 73 -14.81 -10.36 17.06
N MET A 74 -13.53 -10.23 16.73
CA MET A 74 -12.92 -10.97 15.60
C MET A 74 -12.91 -12.47 15.87
N GLN A 75 -13.27 -13.24 14.86
CA GLN A 75 -13.39 -14.70 14.94
C GLN A 75 -12.54 -15.39 13.89
N ARG A 76 -12.22 -16.66 14.13
CA ARG A 76 -11.63 -17.53 13.10
C ARG A 76 -12.56 -17.61 11.89
N GLY A 77 -11.97 -17.52 10.69
CA GLY A 77 -12.72 -17.49 9.43
C GLY A 77 -13.14 -16.08 8.99
N ASP A 78 -12.96 -15.05 9.83
CA ASP A 78 -13.12 -13.67 9.37
C ASP A 78 -11.97 -13.27 8.45
N LEU A 79 -12.24 -12.35 7.53
CA LEU A 79 -11.23 -11.82 6.62
C LEU A 79 -10.59 -10.55 7.18
N VAL A 80 -9.31 -10.41 6.91
CA VAL A 80 -8.53 -9.21 7.17
C VAL A 80 -8.15 -8.57 5.85
N VAL A 81 -8.34 -7.27 5.74
CA VAL A 81 -7.87 -6.41 4.67
C VAL A 81 -6.73 -5.56 5.23
N LEU A 82 -5.56 -5.71 4.67
CA LEU A 82 -4.36 -4.93 4.99
C LEU A 82 -4.00 -4.04 3.79
N PRO A 83 -4.47 -2.78 3.75
CA PRO A 83 -4.04 -1.83 2.74
C PRO A 83 -2.56 -1.48 2.94
N MET A 84 -1.77 -1.62 1.88
CA MET A 84 -0.35 -1.32 1.92
C MET A 84 -0.10 0.18 1.76
N LYS A 85 0.80 0.73 2.57
CA LYS A 85 1.33 2.09 2.43
C LYS A 85 2.63 2.09 1.61
N THR A 86 3.37 0.98 1.62
CA THR A 86 4.66 0.86 0.93
C THR A 86 4.51 0.51 -0.55
N GLN A 87 3.33 0.06 -0.98
CA GLN A 87 3.04 -0.26 -2.38
C GLN A 87 1.53 -0.09 -2.68
N PRO A 88 1.13 0.16 -3.94
CA PRO A 88 -0.27 0.39 -4.31
C PRO A 88 -1.07 -0.92 -4.39
N ALA A 89 -1.14 -1.64 -3.27
CA ALA A 89 -1.75 -2.96 -3.19
C ALA A 89 -2.48 -3.17 -1.86
N VAL A 90 -3.22 -4.26 -1.81
CA VAL A 90 -3.96 -4.72 -0.63
C VAL A 90 -3.66 -6.20 -0.42
N TYR A 91 -3.31 -6.60 0.79
CA TYR A 91 -3.30 -8.00 1.18
C TYR A 91 -4.65 -8.39 1.79
N ILE A 92 -5.10 -9.60 1.47
CA ILE A 92 -6.27 -10.20 2.12
C ILE A 92 -5.83 -11.48 2.80
N GLY A 93 -6.23 -11.64 4.06
CA GLY A 93 -5.95 -12.80 4.86
C GLY A 93 -7.21 -13.33 5.55
N GLU A 94 -7.15 -14.56 6.02
CA GLU A 94 -8.18 -15.20 6.83
C GLU A 94 -7.65 -15.43 8.24
N ILE A 95 -8.39 -15.00 9.25
CA ILE A 95 -8.04 -15.24 10.66
C ILE A 95 -8.12 -16.74 10.95
N THR A 96 -7.00 -17.34 11.32
CA THR A 96 -6.90 -18.79 11.61
C THR A 96 -6.75 -19.10 13.08
N GLY A 97 -6.42 -18.10 13.91
CA GLY A 97 -6.18 -18.25 15.34
C GLY A 97 -7.06 -17.36 16.21
N ASP A 98 -7.14 -17.72 17.48
CA ASP A 98 -7.76 -16.89 18.50
C ASP A 98 -6.88 -15.67 18.82
N TYR A 99 -7.37 -14.79 19.66
CA TYR A 99 -6.59 -13.71 20.22
C TYR A 99 -5.49 -14.24 21.14
N HIS A 100 -4.30 -13.68 21.02
CA HIS A 100 -3.17 -13.96 21.87
C HIS A 100 -2.62 -12.68 22.48
N ALA A 101 -2.29 -12.74 23.79
CA ALA A 101 -1.60 -11.70 24.52
C ALA A 101 -0.22 -12.20 24.96
N GLU A 102 0.82 -11.43 24.63
CA GLU A 102 2.21 -11.68 25.07
C GLU A 102 2.70 -10.43 25.80
N THR A 103 2.28 -10.30 27.07
CA THR A 103 2.46 -9.08 27.86
C THR A 103 3.93 -8.74 28.17
N THR A 104 4.83 -9.68 27.99
CA THR A 104 6.29 -9.51 28.10
C THR A 104 6.99 -9.42 26.75
N GLY A 105 6.22 -9.40 25.67
CA GLY A 105 6.73 -9.31 24.29
C GLY A 105 7.33 -7.94 23.97
N PRO A 106 7.89 -7.79 22.78
CA PRO A 106 8.44 -6.53 22.35
C PRO A 106 7.34 -5.49 22.07
N ASN A 107 7.52 -4.27 22.55
CA ASN A 107 6.64 -3.14 22.24
C ASN A 107 6.70 -2.80 20.73
N PRO A 108 5.57 -2.59 20.04
CA PRO A 108 4.17 -2.60 20.48
C PRO A 108 3.43 -3.92 20.18
N PHE A 109 4.11 -5.05 20.00
CA PHE A 109 3.56 -6.30 19.46
C PHE A 109 3.00 -7.25 20.52
N PHE A 110 2.35 -6.71 21.53
CA PHE A 110 1.82 -7.50 22.66
C PHE A 110 0.58 -8.33 22.31
N HIS A 111 -0.18 -7.95 21.30
CA HIS A 111 -1.45 -8.57 20.93
C HIS A 111 -1.44 -8.98 19.48
N TRP A 112 -1.79 -10.22 19.20
CA TRP A 112 -1.81 -10.71 17.83
C TRP A 112 -2.87 -11.79 17.60
N ARG A 113 -3.20 -11.97 16.31
CA ARG A 113 -3.97 -13.11 15.80
C ARG A 113 -3.25 -13.71 14.61
N ALA A 114 -3.29 -15.06 14.53
CA ALA A 114 -2.76 -15.75 13.36
C ALA A 114 -3.63 -15.52 12.14
N VAL A 115 -3.00 -15.26 11.01
CA VAL A 115 -3.65 -14.99 9.72
C VAL A 115 -2.97 -15.82 8.64
N LYS A 116 -3.78 -16.46 7.80
CA LYS A 116 -3.33 -17.06 6.55
C LYS A 116 -3.57 -16.08 5.42
N TRP A 117 -2.51 -15.49 4.89
CA TRP A 117 -2.60 -14.61 3.73
C TRP A 117 -3.05 -15.39 2.49
N ILE A 118 -3.99 -14.82 1.72
CA ILE A 118 -4.63 -15.47 0.58
C ILE A 118 -4.00 -14.93 -0.70
N GLY A 119 -2.97 -15.63 -1.18
CA GLY A 119 -2.24 -15.24 -2.39
C GLY A 119 -1.25 -14.10 -2.18
N GLU A 120 -0.92 -13.43 -3.27
CA GLU A 120 -0.03 -12.26 -3.29
C GLU A 120 -0.80 -10.96 -3.08
N ALA A 121 -0.07 -9.83 -3.00
CA ALA A 121 -0.66 -8.50 -2.95
C ALA A 121 -1.55 -8.24 -4.17
N ILE A 122 -2.76 -7.75 -3.94
CA ILE A 122 -3.75 -7.45 -4.98
C ILE A 122 -3.63 -5.96 -5.32
N PRO A 123 -3.39 -5.59 -6.59
CA PRO A 123 -3.33 -4.19 -6.98
C PRO A 123 -4.59 -3.42 -6.57
N ARG A 124 -4.43 -2.22 -6.03
CA ARG A 124 -5.57 -1.37 -5.63
C ARG A 124 -6.53 -1.09 -6.79
N THR A 125 -6.02 -1.03 -8.00
CA THR A 125 -6.80 -0.84 -9.24
C THR A 125 -7.78 -1.96 -9.55
N HIS A 126 -7.68 -3.11 -8.88
CA HIS A 126 -8.63 -4.22 -9.02
C HIS A 126 -9.92 -4.00 -8.22
N PHE A 127 -9.91 -3.11 -7.24
CA PHE A 127 -11.05 -2.83 -6.38
C PHE A 127 -11.83 -1.61 -6.88
N GLY A 128 -13.15 -1.65 -6.75
CA GLY A 128 -14.00 -0.50 -7.03
C GLY A 128 -13.70 0.68 -6.08
N LYS A 129 -13.92 1.91 -6.56
CA LYS A 129 -13.65 3.16 -5.81
C LYS A 129 -14.32 3.20 -4.44
N ASP A 130 -15.51 2.65 -4.33
CA ASP A 130 -16.30 2.56 -3.11
C ASP A 130 -15.72 1.58 -2.07
N LEU A 131 -15.13 0.46 -2.52
CA LEU A 131 -14.36 -0.43 -1.64
C LEU A 131 -13.05 0.23 -1.20
N LEU A 132 -12.34 0.89 -2.12
CA LEU A 132 -11.12 1.64 -1.78
C LEU A 132 -11.42 2.74 -0.78
N PHE A 133 -12.58 3.41 -0.89
CA PHE A 133 -13.04 4.36 0.12
C PHE A 133 -13.19 3.70 1.50
N SER A 134 -13.77 2.50 1.56
CA SER A 134 -13.91 1.74 2.81
C SER A 134 -12.56 1.29 3.37
N PHE A 135 -11.58 0.98 2.51
CA PHE A 135 -10.20 0.65 2.89
C PHE A 135 -9.38 1.88 3.29
N GLY A 136 -9.81 3.07 2.87
CA GLY A 136 -9.24 4.36 3.23
C GLY A 136 -9.70 4.92 4.59
N ALA A 137 -10.49 4.17 5.37
CA ALA A 137 -10.90 4.63 6.71
C ALA A 137 -9.69 5.01 7.57
N PHE A 138 -9.77 6.17 8.23
CA PHE A 138 -8.68 6.72 9.06
C PHE A 138 -8.54 6.01 10.42
N LEU A 139 -8.91 4.73 10.47
CA LEU A 139 -8.80 3.87 11.64
C LEU A 139 -7.76 2.79 11.40
N THR A 140 -7.06 2.41 12.47
CA THR A 140 -6.10 1.31 12.44
C THR A 140 -6.83 -0.03 12.34
N ILE A 141 -7.95 -0.18 13.05
CA ILE A 141 -8.77 -1.38 13.07
C ILE A 141 -10.23 -0.98 12.97
N CYS A 142 -10.94 -1.49 11.96
CA CYS A 142 -12.40 -1.33 11.89
C CYS A 142 -13.05 -2.45 11.08
N ARG A 143 -14.33 -2.69 11.34
CA ARG A 143 -15.15 -3.62 10.55
C ARG A 143 -15.65 -2.93 9.29
N ILE A 144 -15.48 -3.58 8.14
CA ILE A 144 -15.99 -3.10 6.85
C ILE A 144 -17.37 -3.71 6.62
N GLN A 145 -18.41 -2.88 6.67
CA GLN A 145 -19.81 -3.31 6.51
C GLN A 145 -20.50 -2.71 5.28
N ARG A 146 -19.87 -1.69 4.66
CA ARG A 146 -20.46 -0.94 3.54
C ARG A 146 -20.12 -1.58 2.19
N ASN A 147 -20.86 -1.16 1.16
CA ASN A 147 -20.59 -1.45 -0.25
C ASN A 147 -20.64 -2.96 -0.60
N ASN A 148 -21.39 -3.75 0.15
CA ASN A 148 -21.47 -5.21 -0.02
C ASN A 148 -20.09 -5.88 -0.03
N ALA A 149 -19.16 -5.36 0.78
CA ALA A 149 -17.76 -5.76 0.78
C ALA A 149 -17.58 -7.28 0.93
N GLU A 150 -18.33 -7.92 1.83
CA GLU A 150 -18.24 -9.37 2.06
C GLU A 150 -18.52 -10.18 0.79
N GLN A 151 -19.62 -9.84 0.07
CA GLN A 151 -20.00 -10.54 -1.15
C GLN A 151 -19.02 -10.27 -2.29
N ARG A 152 -18.54 -9.02 -2.42
CA ARG A 152 -17.62 -8.61 -3.49
C ARG A 152 -16.24 -9.23 -3.30
N ILE A 153 -15.70 -9.21 -2.09
CA ILE A 153 -14.42 -9.86 -1.78
C ILE A 153 -14.50 -11.37 -1.99
N ALA A 154 -15.62 -12.01 -1.60
CA ALA A 154 -15.83 -13.42 -1.88
C ALA A 154 -15.89 -13.72 -3.38
N ALA A 155 -16.57 -12.89 -4.16
CA ALA A 155 -16.62 -13.00 -5.63
C ALA A 155 -15.22 -12.78 -6.27
N MET A 156 -14.48 -11.78 -5.84
CA MET A 156 -13.11 -11.55 -6.32
C MET A 156 -12.20 -12.75 -6.01
N ARG A 157 -12.30 -13.30 -4.81
CA ARG A 157 -11.57 -14.52 -4.41
C ARG A 157 -11.88 -15.69 -5.34
N ALA A 158 -13.16 -15.93 -5.64
CA ALA A 158 -13.60 -17.00 -6.53
C ALA A 158 -13.10 -16.83 -7.97
N HIS A 159 -12.86 -15.59 -8.42
CA HIS A 159 -12.36 -15.27 -9.76
C HIS A 159 -10.85 -14.98 -9.80
N GLY A 160 -10.10 -15.41 -8.79
CA GLY A 160 -8.64 -15.28 -8.75
C GLY A 160 -8.15 -13.84 -8.65
N TRP A 161 -8.86 -12.99 -7.91
CA TRP A 161 -8.53 -11.59 -7.64
C TRP A 161 -8.42 -10.69 -8.89
N LYS A 162 -9.13 -11.05 -9.95
CA LYS A 162 -9.25 -10.20 -11.14
C LYS A 162 -9.95 -8.90 -10.79
N ALA A 163 -9.62 -7.84 -11.54
CA ALA A 163 -10.26 -6.55 -11.40
C ALA A 163 -11.80 -6.69 -11.48
N GLU A 164 -12.50 -5.99 -10.60
CA GLU A 164 -13.96 -5.96 -10.66
C GLU A 164 -14.40 -5.38 -12.00
N THR A 165 -15.19 -6.13 -12.74
CA THR A 165 -15.97 -5.59 -13.86
C THR A 165 -17.09 -4.76 -13.26
N LEU A 166 -16.93 -3.44 -13.24
CA LEU A 166 -17.93 -2.51 -12.74
C LEU A 166 -19.22 -2.67 -13.56
N ALA A 167 -20.17 -3.42 -13.06
CA ALA A 167 -21.58 -3.13 -13.33
C ALA A 167 -21.85 -1.72 -12.77
N ALA A 168 -22.63 -0.92 -13.51
CA ALA A 168 -22.94 0.48 -13.19
C ALA A 168 -23.21 0.70 -11.68
N PRO A 169 -22.82 1.85 -11.10
CA PRO A 169 -22.90 2.08 -9.67
C PRO A 169 -24.33 1.83 -9.18
N ALA A 170 -24.51 0.82 -8.34
CA ALA A 170 -25.72 0.69 -7.56
C ALA A 170 -25.86 1.99 -6.76
N LYS A 171 -27.02 2.64 -6.85
CA LYS A 171 -27.34 3.87 -6.09
C LYS A 171 -26.87 3.68 -4.66
N ALA A 172 -26.05 4.64 -4.20
CA ALA A 172 -25.58 4.70 -2.82
C ALA A 172 -26.73 4.41 -1.87
N ALA A 173 -26.63 3.32 -1.14
CA ALA A 173 -27.57 3.04 -0.06
C ALA A 173 -27.43 4.19 0.93
N THR A 174 -28.53 4.90 1.16
CA THR A 174 -28.66 5.96 2.16
C THR A 174 -28.18 5.42 3.51
N ALA A 175 -27.10 6.01 4.02
CA ALA A 175 -26.56 5.71 5.33
C ALA A 175 -27.64 5.93 6.39
N THR A 176 -27.97 4.90 7.13
CA THR A 176 -28.73 5.04 8.38
C THR A 176 -27.80 5.66 9.43
N THR A 177 -28.27 6.69 10.09
CA THR A 177 -27.55 7.56 11.05
C THR A 177 -27.13 6.88 12.36
N ALA A 178 -27.04 5.55 12.43
CA ALA A 178 -26.71 4.79 13.62
C ALA A 178 -25.32 4.14 13.59
N ASP A 179 -24.61 4.18 12.47
CA ASP A 179 -23.31 3.55 12.33
C ASP A 179 -22.21 4.63 12.38
N VAL A 180 -21.67 4.77 13.59
CA VAL A 180 -20.39 5.39 13.90
C VAL A 180 -20.14 6.69 13.13
N GLU A 181 -19.95 7.78 13.89
CA GLU A 181 -19.26 8.97 13.48
C GLU A 181 -18.33 8.64 12.32
N ALA A 182 -18.59 9.22 11.16
CA ALA A 182 -17.86 8.93 9.93
C ALA A 182 -16.36 8.95 10.28
N ALA A 183 -15.75 7.78 10.29
CA ALA A 183 -14.31 7.72 10.38
C ALA A 183 -13.83 8.59 9.23
N ASP A 184 -13.18 9.72 9.53
CA ASP A 184 -12.66 10.62 8.52
C ASP A 184 -11.86 9.77 7.54
N ALA A 185 -12.24 9.82 6.26
CA ALA A 185 -11.52 9.11 5.24
C ALA A 185 -10.14 9.77 5.08
N ASP A 186 -9.10 8.97 4.87
CA ASP A 186 -7.79 9.46 4.49
C ASP A 186 -7.90 10.10 3.09
N LEU A 187 -8.20 11.41 3.07
CA LEU A 187 -8.43 12.17 1.84
C LEU A 187 -7.19 12.16 0.94
N ASP A 188 -6.01 12.10 1.52
CA ASP A 188 -4.75 12.03 0.80
C ASP A 188 -4.62 10.69 0.05
N GLU A 189 -4.95 9.59 0.71
CA GLU A 189 -4.97 8.26 0.09
C GLU A 189 -6.02 8.16 -1.02
N LEU A 190 -7.21 8.71 -0.79
CA LEU A 190 -8.29 8.74 -1.79
C LEU A 190 -7.91 9.61 -3.00
N ALA A 191 -7.31 10.78 -2.78
CA ALA A 191 -6.84 11.64 -3.86
C ALA A 191 -5.76 10.94 -4.68
N ARG A 192 -4.80 10.29 -4.04
CA ARG A 192 -3.76 9.49 -4.70
C ARG A 192 -4.35 8.35 -5.52
N ASP A 193 -5.32 7.62 -5.01
CA ASP A 193 -6.02 6.54 -5.75
C ASP A 193 -6.73 7.09 -7.00
N GLN A 194 -7.39 8.25 -6.90
CA GLN A 194 -8.07 8.87 -8.04
C GLN A 194 -7.08 9.34 -9.11
N ILE A 195 -5.99 9.97 -8.70
CA ILE A 195 -4.94 10.43 -9.62
C ILE A 195 -4.26 9.23 -10.26
N ALA A 196 -3.95 8.19 -9.49
CA ALA A 196 -3.40 6.95 -10.00
C ALA A 196 -4.32 6.31 -11.06
N ALA A 197 -5.62 6.28 -10.80
CA ALA A 197 -6.59 5.77 -11.77
C ALA A 197 -6.61 6.59 -13.07
N LEU A 198 -6.52 7.94 -12.97
CA LEU A 198 -6.44 8.83 -14.13
C LEU A 198 -5.14 8.62 -14.92
N VAL A 199 -3.99 8.55 -14.24
CA VAL A 199 -2.69 8.29 -14.86
C VAL A 199 -2.71 6.93 -15.55
N SER A 200 -3.15 5.88 -14.88
CA SER A 200 -3.26 4.54 -15.47
C SER A 200 -4.18 4.49 -16.69
N ALA A 201 -5.27 5.26 -16.69
CA ALA A 201 -6.19 5.30 -17.83
C ALA A 201 -5.61 6.04 -19.03
N ARG A 202 -4.82 7.10 -18.80
CA ARG A 202 -4.28 7.98 -19.86
C ARG A 202 -2.90 7.57 -20.35
N PHE A 203 -2.09 6.97 -19.47
CA PHE A 203 -0.67 6.65 -19.72
C PHE A 203 -0.41 5.15 -19.67
N LYS A 204 -1.17 4.35 -20.46
CA LYS A 204 -0.92 2.90 -20.59
C LYS A 204 0.30 2.60 -21.46
N GLY A 205 1.02 1.52 -21.14
CA GLY A 205 2.16 1.06 -21.94
C GLY A 205 3.20 2.16 -22.14
N HIS A 206 3.57 2.43 -23.37
CA HIS A 206 4.52 3.49 -23.73
C HIS A 206 4.10 4.92 -23.31
N GLY A 207 2.84 5.13 -22.94
CA GLY A 207 2.37 6.37 -22.35
C GLY A 207 3.07 6.64 -21.01
N LEU A 208 3.25 5.62 -20.18
CA LEU A 208 3.96 5.76 -18.89
C LEU A 208 5.43 6.11 -19.10
N THR A 209 6.08 5.51 -20.09
CA THR A 209 7.45 5.87 -20.47
C THR A 209 7.57 7.34 -20.88
N ARG A 210 6.56 7.87 -21.62
CA ARG A 210 6.52 9.31 -21.97
C ARG A 210 6.36 10.21 -20.74
N LEU A 211 5.53 9.81 -19.77
CA LEU A 211 5.36 10.56 -18.53
C LEU A 211 6.67 10.61 -17.73
N VAL A 212 7.36 9.47 -17.58
CA VAL A 212 8.66 9.39 -16.91
C VAL A 212 9.71 10.25 -17.64
N GLU A 213 9.73 10.20 -18.96
CA GLU A 213 10.62 11.07 -19.78
C GLU A 213 10.33 12.56 -19.52
N GLY A 214 9.04 12.96 -19.49
CA GLY A 214 8.63 14.34 -19.19
C GLY A 214 9.13 14.79 -17.80
N ILE A 215 8.98 13.94 -16.78
CA ILE A 215 9.48 14.22 -15.43
C ILE A 215 11.01 14.42 -15.43
N LEU A 216 11.76 13.54 -16.11
CA LEU A 216 13.22 13.67 -16.20
C LEU A 216 13.64 14.95 -16.93
N LYS A 217 12.93 15.34 -17.99
CA LYS A 217 13.17 16.62 -18.69
C LYS A 217 12.90 17.82 -17.76
N ALA A 218 11.81 17.78 -17.00
CA ALA A 218 11.46 18.82 -16.04
C ALA A 218 12.50 18.93 -14.90
N GLN A 219 13.18 17.83 -14.59
CA GLN A 219 14.34 17.80 -13.66
C GLN A 219 15.65 18.28 -14.29
N GLY A 220 15.66 18.64 -15.59
CA GLY A 220 16.81 19.19 -16.29
C GLY A 220 17.68 18.17 -17.01
N TYR A 221 17.22 16.94 -17.19
CA TYR A 221 17.94 15.94 -18.00
C TYR A 221 17.65 16.12 -19.49
N THR A 222 18.68 15.92 -20.29
CA THR A 222 18.53 15.67 -21.73
C THR A 222 18.27 14.17 -21.92
N THR A 223 17.19 13.82 -22.63
CA THR A 223 16.72 12.43 -22.72
C THR A 223 16.71 11.90 -24.14
N TYR A 224 16.92 10.59 -24.26
CA TYR A 224 16.67 9.80 -25.45
C TYR A 224 15.73 8.67 -25.08
N ARG A 225 14.56 8.61 -25.73
CA ARG A 225 13.61 7.50 -25.56
C ARG A 225 13.82 6.48 -26.67
N SER A 226 13.99 5.22 -26.27
CA SER A 226 14.13 4.12 -27.21
C SER A 226 12.89 3.97 -28.09
N PRO A 227 13.03 3.69 -29.41
CA PRO A 227 11.91 3.32 -30.25
C PRO A 227 11.18 2.08 -29.73
N GLU A 228 9.92 1.95 -30.09
CA GLU A 228 9.13 0.76 -29.75
C GLU A 228 9.75 -0.49 -30.42
N GLY A 229 9.92 -1.55 -29.62
CA GLY A 229 10.51 -2.81 -30.08
C GLY A 229 11.76 -3.20 -29.31
N ALA A 230 12.81 -3.63 -30.02
CA ALA A 230 14.08 -4.04 -29.39
C ALA A 230 14.86 -2.81 -28.89
N ASP A 231 14.62 -2.42 -27.65
CA ASP A 231 15.20 -1.24 -26.98
C ASP A 231 16.61 -1.48 -26.39
N GLY A 232 17.09 -2.70 -26.53
CA GLY A 232 18.41 -3.08 -25.97
C GLY A 232 18.44 -3.17 -24.46
N GLY A 233 17.26 -3.09 -23.78
CA GLY A 233 17.11 -3.23 -22.34
C GLY A 233 17.02 -1.90 -21.59
N ALA A 234 16.70 -0.80 -22.29
CA ALA A 234 16.44 0.50 -21.67
C ALA A 234 15.37 1.28 -22.43
N ASP A 235 14.35 1.72 -21.75
CA ASP A 235 13.27 2.54 -22.32
C ASP A 235 13.71 4.00 -22.54
N ILE A 236 14.49 4.55 -21.58
CA ILE A 236 14.99 5.92 -21.64
C ILE A 236 16.46 5.96 -21.25
N LEU A 237 17.26 6.72 -21.99
CA LEU A 237 18.58 7.18 -21.57
C LEU A 237 18.50 8.66 -21.26
N ALA A 238 19.11 9.08 -20.14
CA ALA A 238 19.10 10.47 -19.73
C ALA A 238 20.49 10.88 -19.22
N GLY A 239 20.88 12.10 -19.50
CA GLY A 239 22.16 12.64 -19.03
C GLY A 239 22.05 14.11 -18.70
N SER A 240 22.93 14.60 -17.85
CA SER A 240 22.99 16.00 -17.46
C SER A 240 23.69 16.87 -18.52
N GLY A 241 23.45 18.17 -18.45
CA GLY A 241 24.02 19.16 -19.35
C GLY A 241 23.26 19.28 -20.70
N PRO A 242 23.59 20.31 -21.50
CA PRO A 242 22.81 20.66 -22.70
C PRO A 242 22.76 19.54 -23.76
N LEU A 243 23.79 18.72 -23.82
CA LEU A 243 23.87 17.61 -24.79
C LEU A 243 23.64 16.22 -24.13
N GLY A 244 23.40 16.18 -22.81
CA GLY A 244 23.19 14.93 -22.10
C GLY A 244 24.45 14.06 -21.91
N PHE A 245 25.63 14.62 -22.04
CA PHE A 245 26.90 13.87 -21.90
C PHE A 245 27.49 13.88 -20.51
N SER A 246 27.03 14.83 -19.67
CA SER A 246 27.53 14.97 -18.31
C SER A 246 26.92 13.95 -17.35
N ALA A 247 27.70 13.59 -16.33
CA ALA A 247 27.17 12.74 -15.24
C ALA A 247 26.13 13.49 -14.36
N PRO A 248 25.18 12.77 -13.75
CA PRO A 248 24.98 11.34 -13.88
C PRO A 248 24.26 10.97 -15.19
N ARG A 249 24.68 9.87 -15.80
CA ARG A 249 24.01 9.26 -16.95
C ARG A 249 23.10 8.16 -16.44
N LEU A 250 21.83 8.23 -16.81
CA LEU A 250 20.77 7.33 -16.34
C LEU A 250 20.37 6.34 -17.43
N CYS A 251 20.20 5.09 -17.01
CA CYS A 251 19.53 4.05 -17.78
C CYS A 251 18.19 3.74 -17.09
N VAL A 252 17.09 3.87 -17.80
CA VAL A 252 15.73 3.80 -17.21
C VAL A 252 14.92 2.70 -17.87
N GLU A 253 14.26 1.90 -17.04
CA GLU A 253 13.27 0.89 -17.44
C GLU A 253 11.93 1.23 -16.82
N VAL A 254 10.84 1.11 -17.59
CA VAL A 254 9.47 1.46 -17.16
C VAL A 254 8.53 0.29 -17.41
N LYS A 255 7.88 -0.18 -16.35
CA LYS A 255 6.85 -1.23 -16.40
C LYS A 255 5.50 -0.68 -15.98
N SER A 256 4.55 -0.69 -16.92
CA SER A 256 3.20 -0.17 -16.71
C SER A 256 2.20 -1.19 -16.19
N GLU A 257 2.61 -2.45 -16.03
CA GLU A 257 1.77 -3.52 -15.52
C GLU A 257 1.37 -3.27 -14.07
N GLY A 258 0.13 -3.64 -13.72
CA GLY A 258 -0.37 -3.50 -12.35
C GLY A 258 0.14 -4.58 -11.38
N SER A 259 0.89 -5.58 -11.85
CA SER A 259 1.45 -6.65 -11.02
C SER A 259 2.85 -6.28 -10.50
N PRO A 260 3.20 -6.69 -9.26
CA PRO A 260 4.52 -6.42 -8.70
C PRO A 260 5.65 -7.11 -9.48
N ILE A 261 6.73 -6.36 -9.72
CA ILE A 261 7.91 -6.82 -10.46
C ILE A 261 8.85 -7.61 -9.56
N GLY A 262 9.33 -8.75 -10.07
CA GLY A 262 10.35 -9.57 -9.41
C GLY A 262 11.77 -9.08 -9.67
N ARG A 263 12.75 -9.87 -9.24
CA ARG A 263 14.18 -9.54 -9.30
C ARG A 263 14.73 -9.54 -10.73
N GLU A 264 14.33 -10.50 -11.57
CA GLU A 264 14.92 -10.72 -12.88
C GLU A 264 14.89 -9.49 -13.82
N PRO A 265 13.76 -8.73 -13.97
CA PRO A 265 13.77 -7.52 -14.78
C PRO A 265 14.72 -6.44 -14.27
N VAL A 266 14.90 -6.35 -12.96
CA VAL A 266 15.82 -5.38 -12.35
C VAL A 266 17.28 -5.74 -12.63
N ASP A 267 17.64 -7.02 -12.60
CA ASP A 267 18.97 -7.49 -12.96
C ASP A 267 19.26 -7.25 -14.46
N LYS A 268 18.25 -7.34 -15.33
CA LYS A 268 18.38 -6.95 -16.74
C LYS A 268 18.74 -5.47 -16.90
N LEU A 269 18.12 -4.58 -16.12
CA LEU A 269 18.48 -3.16 -16.11
C LEU A 269 19.94 -2.94 -15.66
N LEU A 270 20.38 -3.64 -14.60
CA LEU A 270 21.80 -3.57 -14.18
C LEU A 270 22.77 -3.98 -15.28
N GLY A 271 22.40 -5.00 -16.08
CA GLY A 271 23.14 -5.38 -17.27
C GLY A 271 23.11 -4.30 -18.36
N ALA A 272 21.96 -3.69 -18.62
CA ALA A 272 21.81 -2.61 -19.59
C ALA A 272 22.61 -1.36 -19.20
N MET A 273 22.69 -1.01 -17.93
CA MET A 273 23.55 0.07 -17.45
C MET A 273 25.01 -0.09 -17.90
N THR A 274 25.54 -1.30 -17.83
CA THR A 274 26.90 -1.59 -18.31
C THR A 274 27.01 -1.42 -19.82
N LYS A 275 26.03 -1.92 -20.58
CA LYS A 275 26.00 -1.80 -22.03
C LYS A 275 25.96 -0.35 -22.51
N PHE A 276 25.15 0.50 -21.87
CA PHE A 276 25.00 1.91 -22.21
C PHE A 276 26.00 2.82 -21.49
N ASN A 277 26.90 2.26 -20.70
CA ASN A 277 27.88 2.99 -19.92
C ASN A 277 27.22 4.06 -19.00
N ALA A 278 26.09 3.68 -18.40
CA ALA A 278 25.32 4.53 -17.48
C ALA A 278 25.85 4.45 -16.05
N ASP A 279 25.89 5.58 -15.38
CA ASP A 279 26.39 5.69 -14.01
C ASP A 279 25.34 5.18 -13.01
N GLN A 280 24.05 5.43 -13.31
CA GLN A 280 22.92 5.12 -12.45
C GLN A 280 21.76 4.51 -13.23
N GLY A 281 20.95 3.73 -12.54
CA GLY A 281 19.73 3.12 -13.05
C GLY A 281 18.48 3.64 -12.32
N LEU A 282 17.38 3.75 -13.07
CA LEU A 282 16.07 4.01 -12.53
C LEU A 282 15.11 2.94 -13.06
N PHE A 283 14.53 2.16 -12.16
CA PHE A 283 13.47 1.22 -12.52
C PHE A 283 12.13 1.75 -12.03
N VAL A 284 11.22 2.02 -12.94
CA VAL A 284 9.86 2.48 -12.63
C VAL A 284 8.88 1.33 -12.81
N ALA A 285 8.19 0.92 -11.75
CA ALA A 285 7.21 -0.15 -11.78
C ALA A 285 5.86 0.34 -11.24
N TRP A 286 4.88 0.48 -12.13
CA TRP A 286 3.54 0.94 -11.74
C TRP A 286 2.89 0.04 -10.68
N GLY A 287 3.01 -1.29 -10.82
CA GLY A 287 2.51 -2.29 -9.88
C GLY A 287 3.39 -2.50 -8.64
N GLY A 288 4.52 -1.76 -8.52
CA GLY A 288 5.47 -1.94 -7.43
C GLY A 288 6.39 -3.14 -7.61
N PHE A 289 7.03 -3.54 -6.52
CA PHE A 289 8.04 -4.61 -6.49
C PHE A 289 7.65 -5.69 -5.48
N LYS A 290 8.05 -6.94 -5.75
CA LYS A 290 7.90 -8.03 -4.79
C LYS A 290 8.74 -7.76 -3.54
N GLY A 291 8.26 -8.16 -2.36
CA GLY A 291 8.79 -7.72 -1.06
C GLY A 291 10.26 -8.02 -0.77
N ASN A 292 10.88 -8.97 -1.49
CA ASN A 292 12.31 -9.26 -1.35
C ASN A 292 13.21 -8.33 -2.19
N VAL A 293 12.68 -7.77 -3.29
CA VAL A 293 13.47 -7.01 -4.27
C VAL A 293 14.13 -5.77 -3.63
N GLN A 294 13.38 -5.01 -2.86
CA GLN A 294 13.91 -3.80 -2.20
C GLN A 294 15.01 -4.10 -1.18
N LYS A 295 14.86 -5.19 -0.41
CA LYS A 295 15.88 -5.60 0.59
C LYS A 295 17.17 -6.06 -0.08
N GLU A 296 17.05 -6.87 -1.13
CA GLU A 296 18.20 -7.41 -1.86
C GLU A 296 18.97 -6.32 -2.62
N LEU A 297 18.30 -5.23 -2.99
CA LEU A 297 18.92 -4.10 -3.71
C LEU A 297 19.48 -3.00 -2.82
N ALA A 298 19.45 -3.16 -1.49
CA ALA A 298 20.04 -2.18 -0.58
C ALA A 298 21.53 -1.92 -0.88
N SER A 299 22.28 -2.95 -1.30
CA SER A 299 23.67 -2.83 -1.74
C SER A 299 23.88 -1.98 -3.01
N GLN A 300 22.83 -1.76 -3.78
CA GLN A 300 22.82 -0.97 -5.02
C GLN A 300 22.30 0.46 -4.82
N PHE A 301 22.11 0.89 -3.58
CA PHE A 301 21.45 2.15 -3.24
C PHE A 301 22.01 3.37 -3.99
N PHE A 302 23.32 3.47 -4.19
CA PHE A 302 23.95 4.60 -4.88
C PHE A 302 23.96 4.48 -6.41
N ARG A 303 23.57 3.30 -6.94
CA ARG A 303 23.58 3.02 -8.38
C ARG A 303 22.21 2.83 -8.97
N LEU A 304 21.22 2.39 -8.17
CA LEU A 304 19.89 2.05 -8.66
C LEU A 304 18.82 2.65 -7.76
N ARG A 305 17.79 3.25 -8.38
CA ARG A 305 16.56 3.67 -7.74
C ARG A 305 15.39 2.87 -8.26
N LEU A 306 14.48 2.55 -7.36
CA LEU A 306 13.20 1.92 -7.67
C LEU A 306 12.10 2.93 -7.39
N TRP A 307 11.31 3.24 -8.41
CA TRP A 307 10.09 4.03 -8.27
C TRP A 307 8.88 3.12 -8.42
N THR A 308 8.04 3.10 -7.42
CA THR A 308 6.68 2.55 -7.52
C THR A 308 5.75 3.63 -8.05
N GLN A 309 4.46 3.32 -8.15
CA GLN A 309 3.42 4.31 -8.42
C GLN A 309 3.50 5.52 -7.46
N ARG A 310 3.86 5.28 -6.20
CA ARG A 310 3.94 6.32 -5.16
C ARG A 310 5.03 7.34 -5.48
N GLU A 311 6.27 6.88 -5.63
CA GLU A 311 7.40 7.76 -5.95
C GLU A 311 7.19 8.47 -7.29
N LEU A 312 6.63 7.78 -8.29
CA LEU A 312 6.32 8.40 -9.57
C LEU A 312 5.32 9.55 -9.43
N LEU A 313 4.25 9.37 -8.64
CA LEU A 313 3.27 10.43 -8.41
C LEU A 313 3.86 11.58 -7.57
N GLU A 314 4.72 11.30 -6.59
CA GLU A 314 5.43 12.32 -5.84
C GLU A 314 6.31 13.17 -6.78
N GLN A 315 7.07 12.54 -7.67
CA GLN A 315 7.88 13.25 -8.66
C GLN A 315 7.04 14.01 -9.68
N LEU A 316 5.89 13.47 -10.07
CA LEU A 316 4.94 14.17 -10.94
C LEU A 316 4.44 15.46 -10.28
N PHE A 317 4.09 15.45 -8.99
CA PHE A 317 3.63 16.62 -8.27
C PHE A 317 4.73 17.66 -8.07
N GLU A 318 5.94 17.22 -7.72
CA GLU A 318 7.08 18.12 -7.56
C GLU A 318 7.45 18.85 -8.86
N GLN A 319 7.24 18.24 -10.01
CA GLN A 319 7.58 18.82 -11.30
C GLN A 319 6.38 19.35 -12.08
N TYR A 320 5.16 19.28 -11.52
CA TYR A 320 3.90 19.54 -12.26
C TYR A 320 3.89 20.85 -13.03
N GLU A 321 4.37 21.93 -12.44
CA GLU A 321 4.43 23.26 -13.07
C GLU A 321 5.47 23.37 -14.19
N ARG A 322 6.36 22.40 -14.34
CA ARG A 322 7.44 22.35 -15.34
C ARG A 322 7.20 21.31 -16.43
N LEU A 323 6.08 20.59 -16.34
CA LEU A 323 5.70 19.63 -17.36
C LEU A 323 4.99 20.34 -18.50
N ASP A 324 5.41 20.04 -19.75
CA ASP A 324 4.79 20.52 -21.01
C ASP A 324 3.52 19.73 -21.39
#